data_b191854f94713e60c6f5e71b9dda51e8
#
_entry.id   b191854f94713e60c6f5e71b9dda51e8
#
_cell.length_a   1.000
_cell.length_b   1.000
_cell.length_c   1.000
_cell.angle_alpha   90.00
_cell.angle_beta   90.00
_cell.angle_gamma   90.00
#
_symmetry.space_group_name_H-M   'P 1'
#
loop_
_entity.id
_entity.type
_entity.pdbx_description
1 polymer ?
#
loop_
_entity_poly.entity_id
_entity_poly.type
_entity_poly.pdbx_seq_one_letter_code
_entity_poly.pdbx_strand_id
1 'polypeptide(L)'
;MTIEVIYFTTVIGLSAPKVALALSIAGGVSLLFSIPAGHIADRYGPRNIAVLAYTAEGFVMAGFFFVHSYLPFLLLSILLGIIGTVGQTMRMAMISKLGSGDDRVVVRAYQRSVTNFGIAIGTVFAGIALAVNTKAGYQTMMLLDAATFVLASIVLHRLPYVSPTVEKSEPLSFIALKDRKYLGVTALNGIMSLHFVLQNVAIPLWVVNETNAPRWWVSVIMLVNTIGVILFQVRVSRGSGDIKVGAKQVQRAGFAVSAACLLYSLSAGVNVFLACTLLVLAMMVHVYGELVGSSGSWSIGFGLADEKHQGQYQGVYSLSWGVGGTIGPSFVTAMAITLGQRGWVYMAIMFAITGTLTHRLVTKKWFANR
;
A
#
# COMPACT_ATOMS: atom_id res chain seq x y z
N MET A 1 6.91 -12.61 1.07
CA MET A 1 7.35 -12.37 -0.33
C MET A 1 8.85 -12.51 -0.54
N THR A 2 9.76 -11.77 0.13
CA THR A 2 11.21 -11.90 -0.15
C THR A 2 11.75 -13.30 0.09
N ILE A 3 11.40 -13.93 1.20
CA ILE A 3 11.80 -15.31 1.52
C ILE A 3 11.25 -16.31 0.52
N GLU A 4 10.00 -16.17 0.11
CA GLU A 4 9.36 -17.05 -0.89
C GLU A 4 10.11 -17.00 -2.22
N VAL A 5 10.39 -15.78 -2.72
CA VAL A 5 11.15 -15.61 -3.98
C VAL A 5 12.49 -16.32 -3.90
N ILE A 6 13.23 -16.11 -2.81
CA ILE A 6 14.54 -16.73 -2.61
C ILE A 6 14.41 -18.27 -2.50
N TYR A 7 13.46 -18.77 -1.69
CA TYR A 7 13.22 -20.20 -1.54
C TYR A 7 12.91 -20.87 -2.89
N PHE A 8 11.98 -20.30 -3.67
CA PHE A 8 11.59 -20.90 -4.94
C PHE A 8 12.67 -20.78 -6.02
N THR A 9 13.52 -19.75 -5.97
CA THR A 9 14.62 -19.61 -6.94
C THR A 9 15.85 -20.43 -6.54
N THR A 10 16.25 -20.43 -5.27
CA THR A 10 17.52 -21.02 -4.83
C THR A 10 17.37 -22.47 -4.35
N VAL A 11 16.26 -22.83 -3.69
CA VAL A 11 16.04 -24.17 -3.11
C VAL A 11 15.24 -25.06 -4.04
N ILE A 12 14.17 -24.54 -4.65
CA ILE A 12 13.32 -25.32 -5.58
C ILE A 12 13.88 -25.27 -7.02
N GLY A 13 14.70 -24.25 -7.35
CA GLY A 13 15.34 -24.14 -8.66
C GLY A 13 14.45 -23.58 -9.77
N LEU A 14 13.35 -22.87 -9.42
CA LEU A 14 12.56 -22.15 -10.42
C LEU A 14 13.36 -20.94 -10.94
N SER A 15 13.34 -20.70 -12.24
CA SER A 15 14.03 -19.52 -12.78
C SER A 15 13.40 -18.22 -12.29
N ALA A 16 14.23 -17.22 -11.92
CA ALA A 16 13.77 -15.96 -11.42
C ALA A 16 12.75 -15.25 -12.32
N PRO A 17 12.87 -15.26 -13.67
CA PRO A 17 11.83 -14.72 -14.55
C PRO A 17 10.47 -15.42 -14.43
N LYS A 18 10.44 -16.74 -14.23
CA LYS A 18 9.20 -17.49 -14.03
C LYS A 18 8.54 -17.11 -12.70
N VAL A 19 9.32 -17.00 -11.62
CA VAL A 19 8.80 -16.55 -10.31
C VAL A 19 8.24 -15.14 -10.42
N ALA A 20 8.97 -14.22 -11.04
CA ALA A 20 8.52 -12.84 -11.25
C ALA A 20 7.22 -12.79 -12.09
N LEU A 21 7.13 -13.58 -13.16
CA LEU A 21 5.94 -13.68 -14.01
C LEU A 21 4.73 -14.20 -13.21
N ALA A 22 4.90 -15.25 -12.41
CA ALA A 22 3.84 -15.80 -11.58
C ALA A 22 3.30 -14.77 -10.58
N LEU A 23 4.19 -14.03 -9.90
CA LEU A 23 3.80 -12.97 -8.97
C LEU A 23 3.12 -11.79 -9.69
N SER A 24 3.56 -11.45 -10.90
CA SER A 24 2.92 -10.41 -11.71
C SER A 24 1.51 -10.81 -12.16
N ILE A 25 1.33 -12.05 -12.60
CA ILE A 25 0.00 -12.59 -12.95
C ILE A 25 -0.90 -12.62 -11.71
N ALA A 26 -0.40 -13.11 -10.57
CA ALA A 26 -1.13 -13.13 -9.31
C ALA A 26 -1.58 -11.72 -8.89
N GLY A 27 -0.70 -10.74 -8.96
CA GLY A 27 -1.01 -9.33 -8.69
C GLY A 27 -2.07 -8.77 -9.63
N GLY A 28 -1.92 -8.98 -10.94
CA GLY A 28 -2.90 -8.52 -11.94
C GLY A 28 -4.29 -9.15 -11.75
N VAL A 29 -4.33 -10.47 -11.54
CA VAL A 29 -5.60 -11.18 -11.29
C VAL A 29 -6.25 -10.72 -9.99
N SER A 30 -5.48 -10.53 -8.93
CA SER A 30 -6.01 -10.11 -7.62
C SER A 30 -6.71 -8.74 -7.67
N LEU A 31 -6.25 -7.82 -8.53
CA LEU A 31 -6.88 -6.52 -8.70
C LEU A 31 -8.32 -6.61 -9.20
N LEU A 32 -8.63 -7.61 -10.04
CA LEU A 32 -9.98 -7.84 -10.56
C LEU A 32 -10.98 -8.19 -9.45
N PHE A 33 -10.49 -8.73 -8.33
CA PHE A 33 -11.31 -9.12 -7.19
C PHE A 33 -11.56 -7.99 -6.18
N SER A 34 -10.92 -6.84 -6.29
CA SER A 34 -11.08 -5.72 -5.35
C SER A 34 -12.53 -5.23 -5.26
N ILE A 35 -13.21 -5.07 -6.40
CA ILE A 35 -14.59 -4.57 -6.46
C ILE A 35 -15.60 -5.66 -6.07
N PRO A 36 -15.52 -6.89 -6.61
CA PRO A 36 -16.36 -7.99 -6.14
C PRO A 36 -16.26 -8.24 -4.63
N ALA A 37 -15.04 -8.18 -4.08
CA ALA A 37 -14.82 -8.29 -2.64
C ALA A 37 -15.57 -7.21 -1.87
N GLY A 38 -15.53 -5.96 -2.34
CA GLY A 38 -16.28 -4.85 -1.74
C GLY A 38 -17.80 -5.09 -1.73
N HIS A 39 -18.34 -5.62 -2.82
CA HIS A 39 -19.75 -6.00 -2.89
C HIS A 39 -20.10 -7.12 -1.91
N ILE A 40 -19.24 -8.13 -1.80
CA ILE A 40 -19.39 -9.21 -0.81
C ILE A 40 -19.37 -8.65 0.62
N ALA A 41 -18.52 -7.67 0.92
CA ALA A 41 -18.45 -7.00 2.21
C ALA A 41 -19.76 -6.31 2.58
N ASP A 42 -20.36 -5.60 1.62
CA ASP A 42 -21.62 -4.87 1.84
C ASP A 42 -22.81 -5.82 2.05
N ARG A 43 -22.83 -6.97 1.35
CA ARG A 43 -23.95 -7.91 1.31
C ARG A 43 -23.94 -8.98 2.41
N TYR A 44 -22.75 -9.43 2.82
CA TYR A 44 -22.61 -10.54 3.78
C TYR A 44 -22.00 -10.11 5.13
N GLY A 45 -21.60 -8.86 5.23
CA GLY A 45 -20.87 -8.34 6.38
C GLY A 45 -19.38 -8.68 6.33
N PRO A 46 -18.52 -7.69 6.55
CA PRO A 46 -17.09 -7.83 6.28
C PRO A 46 -16.36 -8.71 7.30
N ARG A 47 -16.82 -8.81 8.56
CA ARG A 47 -16.11 -9.50 9.63
C ARG A 47 -15.96 -11.00 9.37
N ASN A 48 -17.04 -11.70 9.07
CA ASN A 48 -16.99 -13.16 8.88
C ASN A 48 -16.22 -13.55 7.61
N ILE A 49 -16.35 -12.75 6.56
CA ILE A 49 -15.58 -12.94 5.33
C ILE A 49 -14.08 -12.66 5.58
N ALA A 50 -13.74 -11.66 6.39
CA ALA A 50 -12.35 -11.43 6.80
C ALA A 50 -11.76 -12.63 7.55
N VAL A 51 -12.51 -13.19 8.52
CA VAL A 51 -12.10 -14.39 9.26
C VAL A 51 -11.83 -15.56 8.31
N LEU A 52 -12.75 -15.81 7.36
CA LEU A 52 -12.57 -16.87 6.37
C LEU A 52 -11.35 -16.60 5.47
N ALA A 53 -11.19 -15.37 4.99
CA ALA A 53 -10.06 -14.98 4.13
C ALA A 53 -8.72 -15.19 4.85
N TYR A 54 -8.55 -14.68 6.06
CA TYR A 54 -7.29 -14.86 6.81
C TYR A 54 -7.02 -16.33 7.15
N THR A 55 -8.06 -17.11 7.47
CA THR A 55 -7.90 -18.56 7.66
C THR A 55 -7.41 -19.22 6.37
N ALA A 56 -8.05 -18.90 5.24
CA ALA A 56 -7.66 -19.44 3.94
C ALA A 56 -6.25 -18.99 3.52
N GLU A 57 -5.84 -17.74 3.79
CA GLU A 57 -4.46 -17.27 3.58
C GLU A 57 -3.46 -18.16 4.33
N GLY A 58 -3.74 -18.48 5.60
CA GLY A 58 -2.89 -19.36 6.39
C GLY A 58 -2.74 -20.74 5.76
N PHE A 59 -3.82 -21.36 5.31
CA PHE A 59 -3.77 -22.68 4.65
C PHE A 59 -3.07 -22.64 3.29
N VAL A 60 -3.33 -21.61 2.48
CA VAL A 60 -2.66 -21.42 1.19
C VAL A 60 -1.16 -21.19 1.39
N MET A 61 -0.78 -20.38 2.38
CA MET A 61 0.62 -20.15 2.75
C MET A 61 1.29 -21.46 3.20
N ALA A 62 0.64 -22.26 4.03
CA ALA A 62 1.13 -23.59 4.39
C ALA A 62 1.24 -24.53 3.18
N GLY A 63 0.36 -24.37 2.19
CA GLY A 63 0.39 -25.12 0.92
C GLY A 63 1.67 -24.95 0.12
N PHE A 64 2.35 -23.79 0.23
CA PHE A 64 3.64 -23.57 -0.45
C PHE A 64 4.75 -24.52 0.03
N PHE A 65 4.60 -25.12 1.21
CA PHE A 65 5.50 -26.17 1.70
C PHE A 65 5.58 -27.38 0.76
N PHE A 66 4.48 -27.69 0.06
CA PHE A 66 4.37 -28.85 -0.83
C PHE A 66 4.68 -28.52 -2.30
N VAL A 67 5.03 -27.27 -2.59
CA VAL A 67 5.27 -26.82 -3.97
C VAL A 67 6.68 -27.14 -4.41
N HIS A 68 6.80 -27.90 -5.51
CA HIS A 68 8.08 -28.32 -6.10
C HIS A 68 8.18 -27.99 -7.59
N SER A 69 7.16 -27.35 -8.18
CA SER A 69 7.13 -27.00 -9.61
C SER A 69 6.41 -25.68 -9.87
N TYR A 70 6.57 -25.16 -11.10
CA TYR A 70 6.06 -23.85 -11.47
C TYR A 70 4.53 -23.72 -11.41
N LEU A 71 3.79 -24.71 -11.91
CA LEU A 71 2.33 -24.59 -12.01
C LEU A 71 1.65 -24.51 -10.64
N PRO A 72 1.92 -25.39 -9.66
CA PRO A 72 1.42 -25.22 -8.29
C PRO A 72 1.85 -23.88 -7.65
N PHE A 73 3.08 -23.44 -7.90
CA PHE A 73 3.54 -22.12 -7.42
C PHE A 73 2.68 -20.97 -7.98
N LEU A 74 2.42 -20.97 -9.29
CA LEU A 74 1.58 -19.98 -9.96
C LEU A 74 0.15 -19.99 -9.39
N LEU A 75 -0.47 -21.19 -9.29
CA LEU A 75 -1.85 -21.32 -8.84
C LEU A 75 -2.03 -20.87 -7.38
N LEU A 76 -1.12 -21.27 -6.48
CA LEU A 76 -1.17 -20.83 -5.09
C LEU A 76 -0.87 -19.33 -4.96
N SER A 77 0.04 -18.77 -5.76
CA SER A 77 0.32 -17.33 -5.77
C SER A 77 -0.92 -16.52 -6.21
N ILE A 78 -1.63 -16.99 -7.24
CA ILE A 78 -2.89 -16.36 -7.69
C ILE A 78 -3.93 -16.46 -6.58
N LEU A 79 -4.10 -17.62 -5.98
CA LEU A 79 -5.09 -17.83 -4.91
C LEU A 79 -4.78 -16.97 -3.69
N LEU A 80 -3.52 -16.91 -3.26
CA LEU A 80 -3.06 -16.04 -2.16
C LEU A 80 -3.31 -14.57 -2.47
N GLY A 81 -3.02 -14.12 -3.69
CA GLY A 81 -3.28 -12.75 -4.12
C GLY A 81 -4.76 -12.38 -4.09
N ILE A 82 -5.64 -13.26 -4.57
CA ILE A 82 -7.10 -13.06 -4.54
C ILE A 82 -7.59 -12.98 -3.08
N ILE A 83 -7.24 -13.96 -2.25
CA ILE A 83 -7.68 -14.05 -0.86
C ILE A 83 -7.16 -12.85 -0.07
N GLY A 84 -5.90 -12.46 -0.27
CA GLY A 84 -5.30 -11.28 0.36
C GLY A 84 -6.02 -9.97 -0.01
N THR A 85 -6.40 -9.83 -1.29
CA THR A 85 -7.22 -8.69 -1.74
C THR A 85 -8.60 -8.68 -1.08
N VAL A 86 -9.24 -9.83 -0.95
CA VAL A 86 -10.51 -9.98 -0.22
C VAL A 86 -10.32 -9.58 1.24
N GLY A 87 -9.34 -10.15 1.94
CA GLY A 87 -9.04 -9.86 3.35
C GLY A 87 -8.76 -8.36 3.58
N GLN A 88 -7.98 -7.74 2.71
CA GLN A 88 -7.70 -6.30 2.77
C GLN A 88 -8.96 -5.46 2.57
N THR A 89 -9.80 -5.79 1.59
CA THR A 89 -11.06 -5.09 1.31
C THR A 89 -12.04 -5.21 2.48
N MET A 90 -12.17 -6.42 3.07
CA MET A 90 -12.99 -6.64 4.26
C MET A 90 -12.53 -5.77 5.43
N ARG A 91 -11.23 -5.71 5.67
CA ARG A 91 -10.65 -4.88 6.74
C ARG A 91 -10.94 -3.40 6.51
N MET A 92 -10.84 -2.91 5.29
CA MET A 92 -11.19 -1.52 4.96
C MET A 92 -12.68 -1.25 5.13
N ALA A 93 -13.54 -2.19 4.72
CA ALA A 93 -14.98 -2.11 4.94
C ALA A 93 -15.36 -2.15 6.43
N MET A 94 -14.64 -2.89 7.27
CA MET A 94 -14.84 -2.83 8.73
C MET A 94 -14.48 -1.46 9.30
N ILE A 95 -13.34 -0.90 8.91
CA ILE A 95 -12.90 0.43 9.37
C ILE A 95 -13.88 1.51 8.91
N SER A 96 -14.38 1.44 7.69
CA SER A 96 -15.33 2.42 7.15
C SER A 96 -16.67 2.48 7.91
N LYS A 97 -17.00 1.42 8.65
CA LYS A 97 -18.23 1.33 9.47
C LYS A 97 -18.00 1.74 10.94
N LEU A 98 -16.78 2.13 11.32
CA LEU A 98 -16.51 2.68 12.64
C LEU A 98 -17.05 4.12 12.75
N GLY A 99 -17.53 4.50 13.90
CA GLY A 99 -17.98 5.80 14.39
C GLY A 99 -17.87 7.02 13.48
N SER A 100 -17.23 8.09 13.96
CA SER A 100 -17.04 9.34 13.22
C SER A 100 -15.96 9.24 12.14
N GLY A 101 -15.91 10.24 11.25
CA GLY A 101 -14.86 10.33 10.23
C GLY A 101 -13.45 10.32 10.81
N ASP A 102 -13.26 10.96 11.96
CA ASP A 102 -11.96 11.00 12.64
C ASP A 102 -11.55 9.62 13.19
N ASP A 103 -12.50 8.87 13.79
CA ASP A 103 -12.24 7.51 14.27
C ASP A 103 -11.74 6.59 13.15
N ARG A 104 -12.36 6.65 11.97
CA ARG A 104 -11.96 5.86 10.79
C ARG A 104 -10.53 6.14 10.37
N VAL A 105 -10.16 7.42 10.29
CA VAL A 105 -8.82 7.86 9.88
C VAL A 105 -7.79 7.48 10.94
N VAL A 106 -8.08 7.68 12.22
CA VAL A 106 -7.17 7.34 13.33
C VAL A 106 -6.96 5.84 13.44
N VAL A 107 -8.01 5.02 13.35
CA VAL A 107 -7.89 3.55 13.36
C VAL A 107 -7.07 3.07 12.16
N ARG A 108 -7.28 3.66 10.98
CA ARG A 108 -6.47 3.33 9.80
C ARG A 108 -5.00 3.71 9.97
N ALA A 109 -4.72 4.85 10.60
CA ALA A 109 -3.38 5.30 10.92
C ALA A 109 -2.69 4.36 11.92
N TYR A 110 -3.42 3.95 12.95
CA TYR A 110 -2.93 2.99 13.93
C TYR A 110 -2.61 1.64 13.26
N GLN A 111 -3.54 1.13 12.45
CA GLN A 111 -3.31 -0.10 11.68
C GLN A 111 -2.04 -0.01 10.83
N ARG A 112 -1.81 1.13 10.16
CA ARG A 112 -0.61 1.33 9.35
C ARG A 112 0.67 1.28 10.19
N SER A 113 0.69 1.96 11.35
CA SER A 113 1.82 1.94 12.27
C SER A 113 2.14 0.54 12.76
N VAL A 114 1.12 -0.24 13.14
CA VAL A 114 1.26 -1.65 13.55
C VAL A 114 1.75 -2.51 12.39
N THR A 115 1.24 -2.29 11.18
CA THR A 115 1.71 -3.01 9.98
C THR A 115 3.19 -2.75 9.71
N ASN A 116 3.65 -1.49 9.77
CA ASN A 116 5.06 -1.16 9.59
C ASN A 116 5.95 -1.79 10.68
N PHE A 117 5.48 -1.81 11.92
CA PHE A 117 6.16 -2.49 13.02
C PHE A 117 6.26 -4.01 12.76
N GLY A 118 5.17 -4.63 12.30
CA GLY A 118 5.16 -6.04 11.90
C GLY A 118 6.12 -6.33 10.74
N ILE A 119 6.17 -5.46 9.73
CA ILE A 119 7.13 -5.56 8.61
C ILE A 119 8.58 -5.51 9.14
N ALA A 120 8.87 -4.59 10.07
CA ALA A 120 10.21 -4.50 10.66
C ALA A 120 10.62 -5.78 11.39
N ILE A 121 9.73 -6.35 12.22
CA ILE A 121 9.94 -7.65 12.87
C ILE A 121 10.12 -8.76 11.83
N GLY A 122 9.24 -8.84 10.84
CA GLY A 122 9.30 -9.84 9.77
C GLY A 122 10.61 -9.76 8.97
N THR A 123 11.16 -8.56 8.77
CA THR A 123 12.45 -8.37 8.11
C THR A 123 13.61 -8.96 8.93
N VAL A 124 13.58 -8.84 10.26
CA VAL A 124 14.58 -9.48 11.14
C VAL A 124 14.51 -11.01 11.01
N PHE A 125 13.32 -11.60 11.09
CA PHE A 125 13.15 -13.04 10.89
C PHE A 125 13.59 -13.50 9.50
N ALA A 126 13.28 -12.71 8.47
CA ALA A 126 13.78 -12.95 7.11
C ALA A 126 15.30 -12.96 7.05
N GLY A 127 15.95 -12.00 7.71
CA GLY A 127 17.42 -11.94 7.81
C GLY A 127 18.01 -13.18 8.49
N ILE A 128 17.40 -13.66 9.56
CA ILE A 128 17.82 -14.90 10.25
C ILE A 128 17.70 -16.10 9.31
N ALA A 129 16.56 -16.25 8.61
CA ALA A 129 16.36 -17.35 7.67
C ALA A 129 17.39 -17.34 6.54
N LEU A 130 17.73 -16.15 6.03
CA LEU A 130 18.77 -15.98 5.01
C LEU A 130 20.17 -16.30 5.54
N ALA A 131 20.48 -15.95 6.78
CA ALA A 131 21.76 -16.26 7.40
C ALA A 131 21.93 -17.78 7.64
N VAL A 132 20.87 -18.46 8.07
CA VAL A 132 20.84 -19.93 8.22
C VAL A 132 20.91 -20.63 6.87
N ASN A 133 20.28 -20.05 5.84
CA ASN A 133 20.28 -20.49 4.43
C ASN A 133 20.06 -22.00 4.24
N THR A 134 19.07 -22.57 4.92
CA THR A 134 18.68 -23.97 4.80
C THR A 134 17.22 -24.10 4.33
N LYS A 135 16.92 -25.21 3.65
CA LYS A 135 15.54 -25.54 3.24
C LYS A 135 14.60 -25.53 4.45
N ALA A 136 15.00 -26.14 5.55
CA ALA A 136 14.21 -26.17 6.79
C ALA A 136 13.98 -24.75 7.37
N GLY A 137 15.00 -23.88 7.35
CA GLY A 137 14.89 -22.49 7.81
C GLY A 137 13.84 -21.71 7.01
N TYR A 138 13.84 -21.79 5.69
CA TYR A 138 12.85 -21.15 4.84
C TYR A 138 11.45 -21.71 5.05
N GLN A 139 11.31 -23.03 5.15
CA GLN A 139 10.03 -23.68 5.39
C GLN A 139 9.46 -23.34 6.77
N THR A 140 10.29 -23.24 7.80
CA THR A 140 9.86 -22.79 9.13
C THR A 140 9.30 -21.38 9.08
N MET A 141 9.91 -20.44 8.34
CA MET A 141 9.39 -19.10 8.18
C MET A 141 8.03 -19.06 7.47
N MET A 142 7.84 -19.87 6.44
CA MET A 142 6.54 -19.99 5.75
C MET A 142 5.45 -20.51 6.70
N LEU A 143 5.76 -21.51 7.52
CA LEU A 143 4.81 -22.06 8.50
C LEU A 143 4.52 -21.05 9.63
N LEU A 144 5.52 -20.29 10.08
CA LEU A 144 5.29 -19.18 11.03
C LEU A 144 4.38 -18.11 10.45
N ASP A 145 4.61 -17.73 9.18
CA ASP A 145 3.74 -16.76 8.48
C ASP A 145 2.30 -17.31 8.36
N ALA A 146 2.14 -18.57 7.95
CA ALA A 146 0.85 -19.26 7.94
C ALA A 146 0.15 -19.24 9.32
N ALA A 147 0.90 -19.51 10.38
CA ALA A 147 0.38 -19.49 11.75
C ALA A 147 -0.06 -18.07 12.17
N THR A 148 0.65 -17.02 11.73
CA THR A 148 0.24 -15.63 12.02
C THR A 148 -1.07 -15.26 11.34
N PHE A 149 -1.34 -15.73 10.13
CA PHE A 149 -2.64 -15.54 9.47
C PHE A 149 -3.78 -16.22 10.23
N VAL A 150 -3.58 -17.46 10.67
CA VAL A 150 -4.58 -18.19 11.48
C VAL A 150 -4.81 -17.47 12.81
N LEU A 151 -3.75 -17.00 13.48
CA LEU A 151 -3.87 -16.23 14.72
C LEU A 151 -4.62 -14.92 14.50
N ALA A 152 -4.34 -14.20 13.40
CA ALA A 152 -5.06 -13.00 13.03
C ALA A 152 -6.55 -13.28 12.80
N SER A 153 -6.89 -14.41 12.16
CA SER A 153 -8.27 -14.87 11.99
C SER A 153 -8.99 -15.10 13.32
N ILE A 154 -8.33 -15.76 14.29
CA ILE A 154 -8.88 -16.00 15.63
C ILE A 154 -9.14 -14.66 16.35
N VAL A 155 -8.21 -13.71 16.26
CA VAL A 155 -8.38 -12.38 16.85
C VAL A 155 -9.54 -11.63 16.19
N LEU A 156 -9.62 -11.65 14.87
CA LEU A 156 -10.72 -11.03 14.11
C LEU A 156 -12.08 -11.63 14.47
N HIS A 157 -12.13 -12.93 14.74
CA HIS A 157 -13.36 -13.59 15.16
C HIS A 157 -13.90 -13.06 16.51
N ARG A 158 -13.05 -12.49 17.36
CA ARG A 158 -13.45 -11.88 18.64
C ARG A 158 -13.99 -10.45 18.51
N LEU A 159 -13.82 -9.82 17.34
CA LEU A 159 -14.37 -8.47 17.10
C LEU A 159 -15.90 -8.51 17.03
N PRO A 160 -16.59 -7.41 17.36
CA PRO A 160 -18.03 -7.30 17.20
C PRO A 160 -18.49 -7.63 15.77
N TYR A 161 -19.67 -8.22 15.65
CA TYR A 161 -20.26 -8.46 14.35
C TYR A 161 -20.58 -7.13 13.65
N VAL A 162 -20.24 -7.04 12.38
CA VAL A 162 -20.53 -5.89 11.53
C VAL A 162 -21.61 -6.29 10.54
N SER A 163 -22.79 -5.70 10.68
CA SER A 163 -23.96 -6.04 9.87
C SER A 163 -23.77 -5.68 8.40
N PRO A 164 -24.37 -6.47 7.48
CA PRO A 164 -24.53 -6.08 6.09
C PRO A 164 -25.25 -4.74 5.96
N THR A 165 -24.95 -3.99 4.91
CA THR A 165 -25.61 -2.72 4.60
C THR A 165 -26.53 -2.82 3.39
N VAL A 166 -26.37 -3.88 2.60
CA VAL A 166 -27.15 -4.17 1.39
C VAL A 166 -27.93 -5.47 1.61
N GLU A 167 -29.20 -5.49 1.22
CA GLU A 167 -30.01 -6.71 1.28
C GLU A 167 -29.53 -7.77 0.30
N LYS A 168 -29.64 -9.05 0.67
CA LYS A 168 -29.25 -10.16 -0.19
C LYS A 168 -30.05 -10.24 -1.50
N SER A 169 -31.26 -9.73 -1.49
CA SER A 169 -32.18 -9.66 -2.63
C SER A 169 -31.85 -8.56 -3.65
N GLU A 170 -31.07 -7.53 -3.25
CA GLU A 170 -30.73 -6.44 -4.16
C GLU A 170 -29.84 -6.95 -5.33
N PRO A 171 -30.11 -6.50 -6.57
CA PRO A 171 -29.29 -6.90 -7.71
C PRO A 171 -27.85 -6.41 -7.55
N LEU A 172 -26.92 -7.10 -8.21
CA LEU A 172 -25.52 -6.66 -8.29
C LEU A 172 -25.47 -5.28 -8.96
N SER A 173 -25.01 -4.29 -8.22
CA SER A 173 -24.86 -2.93 -8.72
C SER A 173 -23.39 -2.51 -8.61
N PHE A 174 -22.87 -1.89 -9.66
CA PHE A 174 -21.52 -1.33 -9.68
C PHE A 174 -21.58 0.19 -9.51
N ILE A 175 -22.25 0.64 -8.43
CA ILE A 175 -22.53 2.07 -8.16
C ILE A 175 -21.23 2.86 -8.06
N ALA A 176 -20.22 2.32 -7.38
CA ALA A 176 -18.92 2.98 -7.22
C ALA A 176 -18.20 3.21 -8.55
N LEU A 177 -18.36 2.31 -9.55
CA LEU A 177 -17.81 2.50 -10.91
C LEU A 177 -18.59 3.51 -11.75
N LYS A 178 -19.82 3.82 -11.40
CA LYS A 178 -20.64 4.83 -12.09
C LYS A 178 -20.40 6.24 -11.50
N ASP A 179 -19.81 6.32 -10.33
CA ASP A 179 -19.50 7.58 -9.65
C ASP A 179 -18.23 8.22 -10.24
N ARG A 180 -18.42 8.99 -11.33
CA ARG A 180 -17.31 9.67 -12.00
C ARG A 180 -16.48 10.58 -11.09
N LYS A 181 -17.11 11.17 -10.06
CA LYS A 181 -16.43 12.04 -9.10
C LYS A 181 -15.49 11.25 -8.22
N TYR A 182 -15.99 10.13 -7.69
CA TYR A 182 -15.18 9.22 -6.87
C TYR A 182 -14.04 8.58 -7.70
N LEU A 183 -14.33 8.19 -8.93
CA LEU A 183 -13.30 7.68 -9.86
C LEU A 183 -12.21 8.72 -10.13
N GLY A 184 -12.57 9.99 -10.31
CA GLY A 184 -11.61 11.07 -10.49
C GLY A 184 -10.67 11.23 -9.28
N VAL A 185 -11.23 11.21 -8.07
CA VAL A 185 -10.43 11.26 -6.83
C VAL A 185 -9.58 10.00 -6.67
N THR A 186 -10.12 8.82 -7.00
CA THR A 186 -9.37 7.56 -6.98
C THR A 186 -8.18 7.59 -7.95
N ALA A 187 -8.37 8.11 -9.16
CA ALA A 187 -7.29 8.25 -10.12
C ALA A 187 -6.19 9.20 -9.64
N LEU A 188 -6.56 10.36 -9.08
CA LEU A 188 -5.60 11.29 -8.48
C LEU A 188 -4.87 10.65 -7.29
N ASN A 189 -5.57 9.86 -6.47
CA ASN A 189 -4.93 9.10 -5.39
C ASN A 189 -3.93 8.07 -5.94
N GLY A 190 -4.23 7.44 -7.09
CA GLY A 190 -3.31 6.53 -7.78
C GLY A 190 -2.00 7.23 -8.19
N ILE A 191 -2.08 8.45 -8.74
CA ILE A 191 -0.90 9.24 -9.06
C ILE A 191 -0.14 9.62 -7.77
N MET A 192 -0.85 10.08 -6.75
CA MET A 192 -0.22 10.38 -5.46
C MET A 192 0.49 9.16 -4.87
N SER A 193 -0.09 7.96 -4.99
CA SER A 193 0.49 6.73 -4.43
C SER A 193 1.83 6.33 -5.06
N LEU A 194 2.18 6.87 -6.24
CA LEU A 194 3.48 6.65 -6.86
C LEU A 194 4.66 7.07 -5.98
N HIS A 195 4.46 7.98 -5.02
CA HIS A 195 5.53 8.35 -4.09
C HIS A 195 6.01 7.16 -3.23
N PHE A 196 5.15 6.14 -2.96
CA PHE A 196 5.58 4.91 -2.28
C PHE A 196 6.47 4.05 -3.17
N VAL A 197 6.16 4.00 -4.47
CA VAL A 197 7.00 3.29 -5.44
C VAL A 197 8.31 4.03 -5.64
N LEU A 198 8.27 5.36 -5.73
CA LEU A 198 9.44 6.22 -5.79
C LEU A 198 10.37 5.95 -4.60
N GLN A 199 9.83 5.84 -3.39
CA GLN A 199 10.58 5.54 -2.18
C GLN A 199 11.26 4.18 -2.22
N ASN A 200 10.54 3.14 -2.67
CA ASN A 200 11.04 1.77 -2.63
C ASN A 200 11.90 1.37 -3.84
N VAL A 201 11.83 2.11 -4.95
CA VAL A 201 12.52 1.77 -6.20
C VAL A 201 13.46 2.90 -6.65
N ALA A 202 12.91 4.10 -6.87
CA ALA A 202 13.71 5.17 -7.49
C ALA A 202 14.78 5.73 -6.55
N ILE A 203 14.46 5.96 -5.27
CA ILE A 203 15.42 6.53 -4.32
C ILE A 203 16.62 5.60 -4.10
N PRO A 204 16.46 4.28 -3.84
CA PRO A 204 17.62 3.39 -3.74
C PRO A 204 18.48 3.37 -4.99
N LEU A 205 17.86 3.31 -6.18
CA LEU A 205 18.60 3.34 -7.44
C LEU A 205 19.34 4.67 -7.64
N TRP A 206 18.70 5.79 -7.31
CA TRP A 206 19.28 7.12 -7.39
C TRP A 206 20.52 7.27 -6.49
N VAL A 207 20.40 6.84 -5.23
CA VAL A 207 21.51 6.90 -4.26
C VAL A 207 22.72 6.11 -4.76
N VAL A 208 22.48 4.91 -5.32
CA VAL A 208 23.56 4.00 -5.74
C VAL A 208 24.24 4.44 -7.04
N ASN A 209 23.46 4.99 -7.99
CA ASN A 209 23.94 5.23 -9.35
C ASN A 209 24.30 6.69 -9.63
N GLU A 210 23.65 7.65 -8.95
CA GLU A 210 23.71 9.06 -9.34
C GLU A 210 24.29 9.97 -8.24
N THR A 211 24.52 9.43 -7.04
CA THR A 211 25.07 10.23 -5.93
C THR A 211 26.40 9.69 -5.44
N ASN A 212 27.16 10.57 -4.76
CA ASN A 212 28.40 10.17 -4.10
C ASN A 212 28.17 9.63 -2.67
N ALA A 213 26.93 9.45 -2.24
CA ALA A 213 26.61 8.87 -0.94
C ALA A 213 27.00 7.38 -0.88
N PRO A 214 27.49 6.88 0.25
CA PRO A 214 27.78 5.45 0.40
C PRO A 214 26.51 4.61 0.20
N ARG A 215 26.63 3.44 -0.45
CA ARG A 215 25.46 2.57 -0.75
C ARG A 215 24.65 2.22 0.48
N TRP A 216 25.28 2.03 1.64
CA TRP A 216 24.58 1.75 2.90
C TRP A 216 23.68 2.90 3.39
N TRP A 217 23.86 4.12 2.82
CA TRP A 217 23.01 5.27 3.15
C TRP A 217 21.55 5.06 2.78
N VAL A 218 21.28 4.18 1.81
CA VAL A 218 19.92 3.72 1.51
C VAL A 218 19.21 3.19 2.76
N SER A 219 19.92 2.39 3.57
CA SER A 219 19.34 1.84 4.81
C SER A 219 19.04 2.94 5.83
N VAL A 220 19.88 3.96 5.95
CA VAL A 220 19.64 5.12 6.83
C VAL A 220 18.37 5.86 6.42
N ILE A 221 18.23 6.14 5.12
CA ILE A 221 17.07 6.85 4.58
C ILE A 221 15.78 6.05 4.83
N MET A 222 15.80 4.74 4.59
CA MET A 222 14.65 3.86 4.84
C MET A 222 14.32 3.78 6.33
N LEU A 223 15.32 3.78 7.20
CA LEU A 223 15.13 3.79 8.65
C LEU A 223 14.45 5.10 9.11
N VAL A 224 14.88 6.26 8.57
CA VAL A 224 14.24 7.55 8.84
C VAL A 224 12.77 7.51 8.48
N ASN A 225 12.42 6.95 7.32
CA ASN A 225 11.01 6.78 6.92
C ASN A 225 10.25 5.88 7.91
N THR A 226 10.75 4.68 8.17
CA THR A 226 10.08 3.70 9.03
C THR A 226 9.82 4.26 10.43
N ILE A 227 10.84 4.86 11.06
CA ILE A 227 10.72 5.50 12.37
C ILE A 227 9.71 6.64 12.32
N GLY A 228 9.79 7.50 11.30
CA GLY A 228 8.85 8.61 11.12
C GLY A 228 7.40 8.15 11.03
N VAL A 229 7.13 7.12 10.25
CA VAL A 229 5.77 6.56 10.11
C VAL A 229 5.27 5.94 11.43
N ILE A 230 6.10 5.12 12.10
CA ILE A 230 5.70 4.49 13.37
C ILE A 230 5.37 5.54 14.43
N LEU A 231 6.20 6.57 14.57
CA LEU A 231 6.06 7.54 15.65
C LEU A 231 4.98 8.61 15.38
N PHE A 232 4.81 9.03 14.13
CA PHE A 232 4.04 10.23 13.83
C PHE A 232 2.72 9.97 13.09
N GLN A 233 2.50 8.81 12.44
CA GLN A 233 1.31 8.57 11.63
C GLN A 233 0.01 8.79 12.41
N VAL A 234 -0.13 8.20 13.59
CA VAL A 234 -1.34 8.33 14.41
C VAL A 234 -1.56 9.78 14.85
N ARG A 235 -0.47 10.48 15.25
CA ARG A 235 -0.54 11.87 15.71
C ARG A 235 -1.01 12.82 14.59
N VAL A 236 -0.45 12.67 13.40
CA VAL A 236 -0.78 13.49 12.22
C VAL A 236 -2.20 13.20 11.72
N SER A 237 -2.72 12.01 11.97
CA SER A 237 -4.05 11.60 11.51
C SER A 237 -5.20 12.09 12.40
N ARG A 238 -4.93 12.55 13.61
CA ARG A 238 -5.95 13.10 14.51
C ARG A 238 -6.51 14.40 13.94
N GLY A 239 -7.83 14.58 13.97
CA GLY A 239 -8.52 15.73 13.39
C GLY A 239 -8.59 15.73 11.87
N SER A 240 -8.27 14.61 11.22
CA SER A 240 -8.31 14.46 9.75
C SER A 240 -9.65 13.90 9.23
N GLY A 241 -10.64 13.72 10.09
CA GLY A 241 -11.93 13.10 9.70
C GLY A 241 -12.79 13.95 8.78
N ASP A 242 -12.60 15.26 8.74
CA ASP A 242 -13.30 16.15 7.81
C ASP A 242 -12.67 16.09 6.41
N ILE A 243 -13.54 15.92 5.39
CA ILE A 243 -13.10 15.77 4.00
C ILE A 243 -12.35 17.02 3.49
N LYS A 244 -12.74 18.22 3.94
CA LYS A 244 -12.05 19.47 3.53
C LYS A 244 -10.66 19.55 4.15
N VAL A 245 -10.53 19.12 5.42
CA VAL A 245 -9.22 18.97 6.07
C VAL A 245 -8.39 17.95 5.32
N GLY A 246 -8.95 16.79 4.99
CA GLY A 246 -8.30 15.76 4.19
C GLY A 246 -7.83 16.25 2.82
N ALA A 247 -8.67 17.02 2.11
CA ALA A 247 -8.31 17.62 0.83
C ALA A 247 -7.12 18.58 0.95
N LYS A 248 -7.09 19.41 2.01
CA LYS A 248 -5.97 20.31 2.29
C LYS A 248 -4.69 19.54 2.66
N GLN A 249 -4.82 18.42 3.37
CA GLN A 249 -3.70 17.54 3.68
C GLN A 249 -3.10 16.90 2.42
N VAL A 250 -3.92 16.41 1.49
CA VAL A 250 -3.43 15.87 0.21
C VAL A 250 -2.73 16.96 -0.61
N GLN A 251 -3.22 18.19 -0.60
CA GLN A 251 -2.53 19.31 -1.25
C GLN A 251 -1.15 19.59 -0.62
N ARG A 252 -1.07 19.63 0.72
CA ARG A 252 0.20 19.81 1.43
C ARG A 252 1.16 18.65 1.15
N ALA A 253 0.64 17.43 1.08
CA ALA A 253 1.42 16.26 0.70
C ALA A 253 2.01 16.39 -0.70
N GLY A 254 1.21 16.84 -1.67
CA GLY A 254 1.68 17.08 -3.03
C GLY A 254 2.85 18.06 -3.09
N PHE A 255 2.77 19.17 -2.35
CA PHE A 255 3.88 20.13 -2.26
C PHE A 255 5.08 19.58 -1.51
N ALA A 256 4.88 18.83 -0.41
CA ALA A 256 5.98 18.24 0.35
C ALA A 256 6.74 17.18 -0.47
N VAL A 257 6.02 16.26 -1.14
CA VAL A 257 6.64 15.25 -2.02
C VAL A 257 7.33 15.93 -3.21
N SER A 258 6.73 17.01 -3.77
CA SER A 258 7.37 17.82 -4.80
C SER A 258 8.71 18.41 -4.33
N ALA A 259 8.73 19.03 -3.15
CA ALA A 259 9.96 19.55 -2.57
C ALA A 259 11.00 18.46 -2.30
N ALA A 260 10.56 17.29 -1.82
CA ALA A 260 11.45 16.14 -1.65
C ALA A 260 12.06 15.67 -2.97
N CYS A 261 11.28 15.60 -4.06
CA CYS A 261 11.80 15.27 -5.39
C CYS A 261 12.89 16.24 -5.84
N LEU A 262 12.71 17.53 -5.59
CA LEU A 262 13.74 18.53 -5.92
C LEU A 262 15.00 18.34 -5.08
N LEU A 263 14.88 18.06 -3.78
CA LEU A 263 16.02 17.77 -2.90
C LEU A 263 16.77 16.49 -3.33
N TYR A 264 16.04 15.43 -3.72
CA TYR A 264 16.66 14.24 -4.30
C TYR A 264 17.43 14.57 -5.58
N SER A 265 16.84 15.37 -6.47
CA SER A 265 17.52 15.83 -7.69
C SER A 265 18.84 16.56 -7.40
N LEU A 266 18.85 17.43 -6.38
CA LEU A 266 20.02 18.21 -5.99
C LEU A 266 21.13 17.39 -5.31
N SER A 267 20.84 16.13 -4.91
CA SER A 267 21.85 15.27 -4.27
C SER A 267 22.84 14.64 -5.25
N ALA A 268 22.62 14.75 -6.56
CA ALA A 268 23.53 14.25 -7.57
C ALA A 268 24.68 15.24 -7.83
N GLY A 269 25.87 14.70 -8.11
CA GLY A 269 27.03 15.49 -8.53
C GLY A 269 27.69 16.35 -7.44
N VAL A 270 27.21 16.30 -6.20
CA VAL A 270 27.76 17.04 -5.05
C VAL A 270 28.68 16.16 -4.21
N ASN A 271 29.44 16.74 -3.30
CA ASN A 271 30.33 15.97 -2.41
C ASN A 271 29.52 15.05 -1.47
N VAL A 272 30.20 14.03 -0.91
CA VAL A 272 29.58 13.00 -0.06
C VAL A 272 28.77 13.58 1.10
N PHE A 273 29.30 14.56 1.81
CA PHE A 273 28.65 15.15 2.97
C PHE A 273 27.35 15.86 2.57
N LEU A 274 27.38 16.67 1.52
CA LEU A 274 26.21 17.39 1.03
C LEU A 274 25.18 16.44 0.43
N ALA A 275 25.60 15.39 -0.31
CA ALA A 275 24.72 14.34 -0.82
C ALA A 275 23.96 13.64 0.33
N CYS A 276 24.67 13.18 1.34
CA CYS A 276 24.10 12.54 2.51
C CYS A 276 23.11 13.44 3.25
N THR A 277 23.45 14.71 3.43
CA THR A 277 22.59 15.69 4.09
C THR A 277 21.31 15.95 3.30
N LEU A 278 21.44 16.20 1.98
CA LEU A 278 20.28 16.43 1.10
C LEU A 278 19.35 15.23 1.06
N LEU A 279 19.88 14.01 1.01
CA LEU A 279 19.09 12.78 1.00
C LEU A 279 18.29 12.59 2.29
N VAL A 280 18.87 12.88 3.46
CA VAL A 280 18.16 12.82 4.75
C VAL A 280 17.08 13.90 4.82
N LEU A 281 17.41 15.15 4.46
CA LEU A 281 16.42 16.24 4.43
C LEU A 281 15.28 15.93 3.46
N ALA A 282 15.61 15.42 2.26
CA ALA A 282 14.61 14.98 1.29
C ALA A 282 13.68 13.91 1.87
N MET A 283 14.26 12.90 2.56
CA MET A 283 13.45 11.86 3.19
C MET A 283 12.58 12.40 4.33
N MET A 284 13.07 13.32 5.16
CA MET A 284 12.27 13.93 6.23
C MET A 284 11.07 14.69 5.66
N VAL A 285 11.26 15.47 4.59
CA VAL A 285 10.19 16.18 3.89
C VAL A 285 9.24 15.20 3.21
N HIS A 286 9.77 14.12 2.62
CA HIS A 286 8.98 13.06 2.01
C HIS A 286 8.08 12.37 3.04
N VAL A 287 8.63 11.98 4.19
CA VAL A 287 7.88 11.36 5.30
C VAL A 287 6.76 12.27 5.77
N TYR A 288 7.02 13.57 5.95
CA TYR A 288 5.95 14.51 6.26
C TYR A 288 4.85 14.47 5.20
N GLY A 289 5.20 14.54 3.91
CA GLY A 289 4.24 14.43 2.80
C GLY A 289 3.46 13.13 2.83
N GLU A 290 4.14 12.01 3.08
CA GLU A 290 3.56 10.69 3.22
C GLU A 290 2.54 10.60 4.37
N LEU A 291 2.86 11.14 5.54
CA LEU A 291 2.01 11.11 6.73
C LEU A 291 0.71 11.90 6.52
N VAL A 292 0.85 13.14 6.07
CA VAL A 292 -0.32 14.01 5.85
C VAL A 292 -1.13 13.56 4.63
N GLY A 293 -0.46 13.07 3.58
CA GLY A 293 -1.09 12.56 2.37
C GLY A 293 -1.92 11.30 2.64
N SER A 294 -1.39 10.37 3.42
CA SER A 294 -2.12 9.16 3.82
C SER A 294 -3.35 9.50 4.64
N SER A 295 -3.22 10.39 5.64
CA SER A 295 -4.35 10.82 6.47
C SER A 295 -5.44 11.49 5.65
N GLY A 296 -5.06 12.39 4.74
CA GLY A 296 -5.99 13.05 3.84
C GLY A 296 -6.65 12.11 2.83
N SER A 297 -5.88 11.18 2.28
CA SER A 297 -6.37 10.16 1.36
C SER A 297 -7.44 9.26 2.02
N TRP A 298 -7.22 8.83 3.26
CA TRP A 298 -8.19 8.03 3.99
C TRP A 298 -9.45 8.82 4.33
N SER A 299 -9.31 10.08 4.76
CA SER A 299 -10.45 10.97 5.01
C SER A 299 -11.34 11.09 3.77
N ILE A 300 -10.73 11.36 2.61
CA ILE A 300 -11.44 11.50 1.34
C ILE A 300 -12.05 10.16 0.90
N GLY A 301 -11.29 9.08 0.96
CA GLY A 301 -11.72 7.75 0.54
C GLY A 301 -12.90 7.22 1.34
N PHE A 302 -12.94 7.49 2.66
CA PHE A 302 -14.07 7.12 3.51
C PHE A 302 -15.23 8.11 3.41
N GLY A 303 -14.93 9.41 3.40
CA GLY A 303 -15.94 10.44 3.51
C GLY A 303 -16.73 10.71 2.24
N LEU A 304 -16.17 10.42 1.06
CA LEU A 304 -16.87 10.54 -0.22
C LEU A 304 -17.60 9.26 -0.62
N ALA A 305 -17.37 8.14 0.05
CA ALA A 305 -18.02 6.89 -0.23
C ALA A 305 -19.49 6.91 0.21
N ASP A 306 -20.37 6.31 -0.59
CA ASP A 306 -21.78 6.12 -0.25
C ASP A 306 -21.90 5.23 1.01
N GLU A 307 -22.73 5.63 1.98
CA GLU A 307 -22.85 4.94 3.26
C GLU A 307 -23.35 3.50 3.14
N LYS A 308 -24.23 3.23 2.17
CA LYS A 308 -24.80 1.91 1.94
C LYS A 308 -23.79 0.97 1.24
N HIS A 309 -22.93 1.51 0.39
CA HIS A 309 -22.02 0.77 -0.49
C HIS A 309 -20.53 0.97 -0.15
N GLN A 310 -20.22 1.21 1.12
CA GLN A 310 -18.86 1.49 1.60
C GLN A 310 -17.83 0.45 1.12
N GLY A 311 -18.18 -0.83 1.13
CA GLY A 311 -17.30 -1.90 0.67
C GLY A 311 -16.93 -1.76 -0.81
N GLN A 312 -17.91 -1.49 -1.69
CA GLN A 312 -17.67 -1.28 -3.12
C GLN A 312 -16.76 -0.06 -3.36
N TYR A 313 -17.04 1.06 -2.66
CA TYR A 313 -16.24 2.27 -2.78
C TYR A 313 -14.80 2.04 -2.30
N GLN A 314 -14.59 1.32 -1.18
CA GLN A 314 -13.25 0.96 -0.72
C GLN A 314 -12.54 -0.01 -1.69
N GLY A 315 -13.27 -0.92 -2.31
CA GLY A 315 -12.75 -1.79 -3.37
C GLY A 315 -12.25 -1.00 -4.57
N VAL A 316 -13.03 -0.02 -5.06
CA VAL A 316 -12.60 0.90 -6.13
C VAL A 316 -11.41 1.75 -5.70
N TYR A 317 -11.43 2.29 -4.48
CA TYR A 317 -10.34 3.13 -3.97
C TYR A 317 -9.02 2.35 -3.86
N SER A 318 -9.09 1.07 -3.53
CA SER A 318 -7.91 0.20 -3.43
C SER A 318 -7.21 -0.03 -4.78
N LEU A 319 -7.95 0.05 -5.91
CA LEU A 319 -7.35 -0.04 -7.25
C LEU A 319 -6.31 1.04 -7.50
N SER A 320 -6.44 2.22 -6.88
CA SER A 320 -5.46 3.28 -6.99
C SER A 320 -4.04 2.84 -6.58
N TRP A 321 -3.96 2.01 -5.55
CA TRP A 321 -2.69 1.44 -5.06
C TRP A 321 -2.18 0.31 -5.96
N GLY A 322 -3.07 -0.54 -6.44
CA GLY A 322 -2.73 -1.66 -7.29
C GLY A 322 -2.16 -1.22 -8.65
N VAL A 323 -2.80 -0.25 -9.29
CA VAL A 323 -2.30 0.33 -10.56
C VAL A 323 -0.96 1.02 -10.34
N GLY A 324 -0.82 1.80 -9.26
CA GLY A 324 0.44 2.43 -8.88
C GLY A 324 1.55 1.39 -8.67
N GLY A 325 1.27 0.28 -8.00
CA GLY A 325 2.23 -0.81 -7.77
C GLY A 325 2.65 -1.53 -9.04
N THR A 326 1.77 -1.63 -10.05
CA THR A 326 2.04 -2.34 -11.31
C THR A 326 2.85 -1.49 -12.30
N ILE A 327 2.41 -0.27 -12.55
CA ILE A 327 3.02 0.63 -13.56
C ILE A 327 4.14 1.47 -12.93
N GLY A 328 4.01 1.75 -11.64
CA GLY A 328 4.90 2.65 -10.91
C GLY A 328 6.39 2.34 -11.03
N PRO A 329 6.85 1.09 -10.83
CA PRO A 329 8.28 0.79 -10.90
C PRO A 329 8.94 1.20 -12.21
N SER A 330 8.30 0.87 -13.34
CA SER A 330 8.81 1.27 -14.66
C SER A 330 8.77 2.78 -14.85
N PHE A 331 7.68 3.43 -14.44
CA PHE A 331 7.52 4.88 -14.56
C PHE A 331 8.56 5.64 -13.72
N VAL A 332 8.68 5.33 -12.42
CA VAL A 332 9.61 6.08 -11.54
C VAL A 332 11.07 5.81 -11.89
N THR A 333 11.40 4.60 -12.37
CA THR A 333 12.75 4.28 -12.84
C THR A 333 13.09 5.07 -14.11
N ALA A 334 12.19 5.11 -15.08
CA ALA A 334 12.37 5.92 -16.30
C ALA A 334 12.56 7.41 -15.95
N MET A 335 11.72 7.94 -15.05
CA MET A 335 11.85 9.33 -14.61
C MET A 335 13.18 9.58 -13.88
N ALA A 336 13.47 8.80 -12.83
CA ALA A 336 14.61 9.08 -11.97
C ALA A 336 15.96 8.74 -12.62
N ILE A 337 16.05 7.63 -13.35
CA ILE A 337 17.34 7.12 -13.88
C ILE A 337 17.53 7.52 -15.35
N THR A 338 16.53 7.26 -16.22
CA THR A 338 16.72 7.55 -17.65
C THR A 338 16.70 9.06 -17.95
N LEU A 339 15.81 9.83 -17.30
CA LEU A 339 15.72 11.28 -17.46
C LEU A 339 16.57 12.05 -16.41
N GLY A 340 17.09 11.36 -15.39
CA GLY A 340 17.95 11.93 -14.36
C GLY A 340 17.27 13.10 -13.62
N GLN A 341 18.03 14.16 -13.38
CA GLN A 341 17.52 15.35 -12.66
C GLN A 341 16.26 15.95 -13.26
N ARG A 342 16.10 15.94 -14.59
CA ARG A 342 14.88 16.44 -15.26
C ARG A 342 13.65 15.60 -14.89
N GLY A 343 13.81 14.30 -14.79
CA GLY A 343 12.72 13.40 -14.39
C GLY A 343 12.25 13.66 -12.97
N TRP A 344 13.14 13.97 -12.05
CA TRP A 344 12.79 14.40 -10.69
C TRP A 344 11.98 15.69 -10.69
N VAL A 345 12.34 16.67 -11.55
CA VAL A 345 11.57 17.92 -11.69
C VAL A 345 10.16 17.63 -12.26
N TYR A 346 10.04 16.74 -13.25
CA TYR A 346 8.74 16.36 -13.79
C TYR A 346 7.86 15.66 -12.74
N MET A 347 8.43 14.77 -11.93
CA MET A 347 7.72 14.14 -10.81
C MET A 347 7.32 15.18 -9.76
N ALA A 348 8.17 16.16 -9.45
CA ALA A 348 7.84 17.26 -8.54
C ALA A 348 6.61 18.03 -9.02
N ILE A 349 6.59 18.42 -10.30
CA ILE A 349 5.46 19.14 -10.91
C ILE A 349 4.20 18.26 -10.87
N MET A 350 4.31 16.99 -11.20
CA MET A 350 3.21 16.02 -11.19
C MET A 350 2.57 15.93 -9.80
N PHE A 351 3.35 15.79 -8.73
CA PHE A 351 2.81 15.69 -7.37
C PHE A 351 2.17 16.98 -6.90
N ALA A 352 2.77 18.15 -7.18
CA ALA A 352 2.21 19.46 -6.85
C ALA A 352 0.85 19.69 -7.54
N ILE A 353 0.78 19.38 -8.84
CA ILE A 353 -0.46 19.47 -9.64
C ILE A 353 -1.51 18.50 -9.08
N THR A 354 -1.15 17.24 -8.85
CA THR A 354 -2.08 16.22 -8.36
C THR A 354 -2.67 16.58 -7.02
N GLY A 355 -1.86 17.01 -6.05
CA GLY A 355 -2.33 17.47 -4.76
C GLY A 355 -3.28 18.67 -4.87
N THR A 356 -2.96 19.63 -5.73
CA THR A 356 -3.78 20.82 -5.98
C THR A 356 -5.10 20.47 -6.67
N LEU A 357 -5.07 19.60 -7.66
CA LEU A 357 -6.27 19.13 -8.36
C LEU A 357 -7.20 18.36 -7.41
N THR A 358 -6.65 17.49 -6.56
CA THR A 358 -7.43 16.76 -5.55
C THR A 358 -8.13 17.74 -4.61
N HIS A 359 -7.41 18.72 -4.08
CA HIS A 359 -8.00 19.73 -3.22
C HIS A 359 -9.12 20.51 -3.92
N ARG A 360 -8.88 20.99 -5.14
CA ARG A 360 -9.88 21.73 -5.92
C ARG A 360 -11.10 20.89 -6.27
N LEU A 361 -10.90 19.62 -6.64
CA LEU A 361 -11.98 18.69 -6.99
C LEU A 361 -12.89 18.44 -5.79
N VAL A 362 -12.30 18.16 -4.63
CA VAL A 362 -13.03 17.82 -3.39
C VAL A 362 -13.73 19.05 -2.78
N THR A 363 -13.12 20.25 -2.86
CA THR A 363 -13.67 21.47 -2.22
C THR A 363 -14.63 22.28 -3.09
N LYS A 364 -14.69 22.02 -4.41
CA LYS A 364 -15.68 22.67 -5.26
C LYS A 364 -17.11 22.31 -4.83
N LYS A 365 -18.07 23.24 -4.99
CA LYS A 365 -19.52 23.06 -4.73
C LYS A 365 -20.13 21.77 -5.34
N TRP A 366 -19.40 21.09 -6.20
CA TRP A 366 -19.79 19.84 -6.84
C TRP A 366 -20.00 18.66 -5.87
N PHE A 367 -19.35 18.68 -4.69
CA PHE A 367 -19.56 17.70 -3.61
C PHE A 367 -20.43 18.25 -2.46
N ALA A 368 -20.80 19.54 -2.48
CA ALA A 368 -21.58 20.18 -1.43
C ALA A 368 -23.05 19.71 -1.35
N ASN A 369 -23.51 18.93 -2.31
CA ASN A 369 -24.89 18.42 -2.39
C ASN A 369 -24.95 16.90 -2.19
N ARG A 370 -24.03 16.32 -1.40
CA ARG A 370 -24.11 14.95 -0.90
C ARG A 370 -24.33 14.90 0.59
#